data_ec1036632746e056949789e71f4c1b17
#
_entry.id   ec1036632746e056949789e71f4c1b17
#
_cell.length_a   1.000
_cell.length_b   1.000
_cell.length_c   1.000
_cell.angle_alpha   90.00
_cell.angle_beta   90.00
_cell.angle_gamma   90.00
#
_symmetry.space_group_name_H-M   'P 1'
#
loop_
_entity.id
_entity.type
_entity.pdbx_description
1 polymer ?
#
loop_
_entity_poly.entity_id
_entity_poly.type
_entity_poly.pdbx_seq_one_letter_code
_entity_poly.pdbx_strand_id
1 'polypeptide(L)'
;MTFRDKLEKRIAATRSNLCVGLDIRAEKADEATKQMIIRVIEETLPYAAAFKPNSAYFEALGWQGMRLLEEVMKAIPDDVPIVLDVKRGDIGETQGYYAKAAFEQLGVDAVTLNPYMGRDTLEPFLKYANKGLYLLGVTSNKGAADIELQKTGDRYVYEIVADMTQASPQVGLVIGLTNAAQEVLSRTPDVPLLIPGLGAQGGDLAALKDCGRKAPLLINVSRGILYQEDGKTYAERAQHWHESIRSALY
;
A
#
# COMPACT_ATOMS: atom_id res chain seq x y z
N MET A 1 -9.02 15.41 9.88
CA MET A 1 -8.84 15.00 8.47
C MET A 1 -8.65 13.49 8.46
N THR A 2 -9.46 12.76 7.70
CA THR A 2 -9.31 11.30 7.58
C THR A 2 -8.14 10.95 6.66
N PHE A 3 -7.70 9.69 6.69
CA PHE A 3 -6.72 9.18 5.72
C PHE A 3 -7.16 9.41 4.28
N ARG A 4 -8.44 9.14 3.99
CA ARG A 4 -9.01 9.34 2.66
C ARG A 4 -8.92 10.79 2.21
N ASP A 5 -9.32 11.75 3.07
CA ASP A 5 -9.22 13.19 2.76
C ASP A 5 -7.76 13.61 2.50
N LYS A 6 -6.83 13.11 3.33
CA LYS A 6 -5.39 13.38 3.17
C LYS A 6 -4.87 12.85 1.84
N LEU A 7 -5.27 11.62 1.47
CA LEU A 7 -4.86 10.97 0.23
C LEU A 7 -5.44 11.70 -0.99
N GLU A 8 -6.73 11.98 -1.00
CA GLU A 8 -7.40 12.68 -2.11
C GLU A 8 -6.80 14.09 -2.31
N LYS A 9 -6.55 14.82 -1.22
CA LYS A 9 -5.86 16.11 -1.27
C LYS A 9 -4.46 16.00 -1.86
N ARG A 10 -3.69 14.99 -1.49
CA ARG A 10 -2.33 14.78 -2.00
C ARG A 10 -2.34 14.37 -3.47
N ILE A 11 -3.23 13.47 -3.89
CA ILE A 11 -3.45 13.11 -5.29
C ILE A 11 -3.77 14.35 -6.13
N ALA A 12 -4.67 15.21 -5.66
CA ALA A 12 -5.03 16.44 -6.35
C ALA A 12 -3.85 17.42 -6.48
N ALA A 13 -3.05 17.59 -5.41
CA ALA A 13 -1.90 18.49 -5.38
C ALA A 13 -0.77 18.03 -6.30
N THR A 14 -0.45 16.74 -6.31
CA THR A 14 0.63 16.16 -7.13
C THR A 14 0.16 15.71 -8.50
N ARG A 15 -1.14 15.60 -8.72
CA ARG A 15 -1.76 14.94 -9.89
C ARG A 15 -1.18 13.54 -10.11
N SER A 16 -0.93 12.83 -9.02
CA SER A 16 -0.26 11.53 -9.00
C SER A 16 -1.06 10.51 -8.19
N ASN A 17 -1.06 9.27 -8.67
CA ASN A 17 -1.52 8.09 -7.94
C ASN A 17 -0.34 7.18 -7.56
N LEU A 18 0.90 7.64 -7.76
CA LEU A 18 2.11 6.88 -7.46
C LEU A 18 2.29 6.74 -5.94
N CYS A 19 2.32 5.50 -5.48
CA CYS A 19 2.77 5.15 -4.14
C CYS A 19 4.21 4.64 -4.22
N VAL A 20 5.14 5.35 -3.58
CA VAL A 20 6.56 4.96 -3.59
C VAL A 20 6.80 3.93 -2.49
N GLY A 21 7.15 2.69 -2.89
CA GLY A 21 7.49 1.63 -1.94
C GLY A 21 8.91 1.79 -1.41
N LEU A 22 9.05 1.76 -0.07
CA LEU A 22 10.34 1.85 0.61
C LEU A 22 10.82 0.45 1.05
N ASP A 23 10.94 -0.47 0.09
CA ASP A 23 11.35 -1.87 0.29
C ASP A 23 12.89 -1.97 0.25
N ILE A 24 13.54 -1.48 1.29
CA ILE A 24 14.99 -1.25 1.31
C ILE A 24 15.76 -2.55 1.60
N ARG A 25 16.57 -2.98 0.65
CA ARG A 25 17.48 -4.13 0.78
C ARG A 25 18.77 -3.68 1.44
N ALA A 26 18.80 -3.68 2.77
CA ALA A 26 19.97 -3.32 3.55
C ALA A 26 20.42 -4.50 4.41
N GLU A 27 21.72 -4.59 4.66
CA GLU A 27 22.30 -5.55 5.60
C GLU A 27 22.37 -4.99 7.02
N LYS A 28 22.32 -3.68 7.17
CA LYS A 28 22.45 -2.97 8.45
C LYS A 28 21.53 -1.76 8.53
N ALA A 29 21.03 -1.50 9.72
CA ALA A 29 20.29 -0.26 10.04
C ALA A 29 21.27 0.81 10.53
N ASP A 30 22.14 1.29 9.65
CA ASP A 30 23.14 2.31 9.94
C ASP A 30 22.77 3.67 9.32
N GLU A 31 23.61 4.67 9.57
CA GLU A 31 23.38 6.03 9.08
C GLU A 31 23.41 6.10 7.53
N ALA A 32 24.24 5.28 6.88
CA ALA A 32 24.30 5.24 5.42
C ALA A 32 22.99 4.72 4.82
N THR A 33 22.41 3.67 5.40
CA THR A 33 21.09 3.14 5.02
C THR A 33 20.00 4.20 5.25
N LYS A 34 20.02 4.88 6.40
CA LYS A 34 19.09 5.96 6.71
C LYS A 34 19.16 7.09 5.68
N GLN A 35 20.35 7.58 5.38
CA GLN A 35 20.56 8.67 4.40
C GLN A 35 20.10 8.26 3.00
N MET A 36 20.32 7.01 2.61
CA MET A 36 19.81 6.48 1.34
C MET A 36 18.28 6.52 1.29
N ILE A 37 17.58 6.11 2.36
CA ILE A 37 16.12 6.15 2.41
C ILE A 37 15.60 7.59 2.37
N ILE A 38 16.20 8.49 3.14
CA ILE A 38 15.84 9.91 3.16
C ILE A 38 16.00 10.51 1.76
N ARG A 39 17.10 10.22 1.08
CA ARG A 39 17.32 10.64 -0.30
C ARG A 39 16.25 10.12 -1.25
N VAL A 40 15.82 8.86 -1.12
CA VAL A 40 14.69 8.31 -1.90
C VAL A 40 13.43 9.13 -1.66
N ILE A 41 13.11 9.42 -0.39
CA ILE A 41 11.93 10.21 -0.03
C ILE A 41 12.02 11.60 -0.66
N GLU A 42 13.11 12.32 -0.47
CA GLU A 42 13.31 13.70 -0.98
C GLU A 42 13.21 13.76 -2.50
N GLU A 43 13.92 12.87 -3.22
CA GLU A 43 13.93 12.88 -4.68
C GLU A 43 12.58 12.48 -5.29
N THR A 44 11.78 11.62 -4.61
CA THR A 44 10.51 11.13 -5.15
C THR A 44 9.29 11.91 -4.64
N LEU A 45 9.45 12.74 -3.62
CA LEU A 45 8.39 13.52 -2.97
C LEU A 45 7.49 14.32 -3.94
N PRO A 46 8.02 14.99 -4.99
CA PRO A 46 7.18 15.74 -5.93
C PRO A 46 6.19 14.88 -6.72
N TYR A 47 6.48 13.59 -6.85
CA TYR A 47 5.72 12.63 -7.66
C TYR A 47 4.88 11.68 -6.81
N ALA A 48 5.12 11.61 -5.50
CA ALA A 48 4.49 10.65 -4.61
C ALA A 48 3.14 11.13 -4.09
N ALA A 49 2.09 10.32 -4.29
CA ALA A 49 0.81 10.46 -3.60
C ALA A 49 0.85 9.87 -2.18
N ALA A 50 1.72 8.87 -1.96
CA ALA A 50 1.95 8.24 -0.67
C ALA A 50 3.32 7.56 -0.65
N PHE A 51 3.84 7.31 0.55
CA PHE A 51 4.95 6.37 0.77
C PHE A 51 4.45 5.09 1.43
N LYS A 52 5.07 3.96 1.05
CA LYS A 52 4.70 2.65 1.59
C LYS A 52 5.94 1.87 2.03
N PRO A 53 6.39 2.05 3.27
CA PRO A 53 7.38 1.14 3.86
C PRO A 53 6.76 -0.25 4.06
N ASN A 54 7.55 -1.28 3.81
CA ASN A 54 7.19 -2.66 4.14
C ASN A 54 7.98 -3.09 5.37
N SER A 55 7.28 -3.38 6.45
CA SER A 55 7.88 -3.68 7.76
C SER A 55 8.88 -4.83 7.73
N ALA A 56 8.66 -5.83 6.86
CA ALA A 56 9.53 -7.00 6.77
C ALA A 56 11.01 -6.65 6.49
N TYR A 57 11.27 -5.62 5.70
CA TYR A 57 12.65 -5.18 5.42
C TYR A 57 13.33 -4.56 6.64
N PHE A 58 12.56 -3.93 7.51
CA PHE A 58 13.05 -3.34 8.75
C PHE A 58 13.08 -4.37 9.89
N GLU A 59 12.07 -5.22 10.01
CA GLU A 59 12.03 -6.31 10.99
C GLU A 59 13.23 -7.27 10.82
N ALA A 60 13.65 -7.55 9.57
CA ALA A 60 14.82 -8.36 9.27
C ALA A 60 16.14 -7.79 9.83
N LEU A 61 16.21 -6.50 10.12
CA LEU A 61 17.35 -5.82 10.72
C LEU A 61 17.27 -5.76 12.27
N GLY A 62 16.29 -6.46 12.87
CA GLY A 62 16.08 -6.50 14.31
C GLY A 62 15.57 -5.17 14.89
N TRP A 63 15.84 -4.91 16.16
CA TRP A 63 15.35 -3.71 16.83
C TRP A 63 15.92 -2.41 16.22
N GLN A 64 17.17 -2.45 15.72
CA GLN A 64 17.76 -1.31 15.03
C GLN A 64 16.99 -0.95 13.75
N GLY A 65 16.50 -1.98 13.01
CA GLY A 65 15.66 -1.78 11.85
C GLY A 65 14.31 -1.15 12.21
N MET A 66 13.70 -1.57 13.31
CA MET A 66 12.45 -0.98 13.79
C MET A 66 12.63 0.49 14.22
N ARG A 67 13.76 0.81 14.86
CA ARG A 67 14.13 2.19 15.15
C ARG A 67 14.34 3.01 13.88
N LEU A 68 15.03 2.44 12.89
CA LEU A 68 15.22 3.08 11.58
C LEU A 68 13.87 3.35 10.90
N LEU A 69 12.92 2.40 10.95
CA LEU A 69 11.57 2.59 10.44
C LEU A 69 10.89 3.80 11.09
N GLU A 70 10.94 3.93 12.41
CA GLU A 70 10.40 5.09 13.14
C GLU A 70 11.04 6.41 12.69
N GLU A 71 12.36 6.44 12.54
CA GLU A 71 13.09 7.62 12.07
C GLU A 71 12.74 7.99 10.62
N VAL A 72 12.55 7.00 9.74
CA VAL A 72 12.11 7.19 8.36
C VAL A 72 10.69 7.74 8.29
N MET A 73 9.77 7.26 9.15
CA MET A 73 8.40 7.82 9.18
C MET A 73 8.41 9.31 9.51
N LYS A 74 9.27 9.74 10.43
CA LYS A 74 9.42 11.16 10.84
C LYS A 74 10.04 12.04 9.75
N ALA A 75 10.74 11.46 8.78
CA ALA A 75 11.32 12.19 7.65
C ALA A 75 10.31 12.48 6.52
N ILE A 76 9.17 11.81 6.51
CA ILE A 76 8.10 12.03 5.53
C ILE A 76 7.27 13.23 6.02
N PRO A 77 7.01 14.25 5.17
CA PRO A 77 6.21 15.40 5.54
C PRO A 77 4.78 15.02 5.99
N ASP A 78 4.25 15.75 6.97
CA ASP A 78 2.94 15.45 7.60
C ASP A 78 1.75 15.48 6.62
N ASP A 79 1.87 16.18 5.49
CA ASP A 79 0.83 16.25 4.46
C ASP A 79 0.86 15.07 3.49
N VAL A 80 1.86 14.19 3.59
CA VAL A 80 2.03 13.02 2.72
C VAL A 80 1.53 11.76 3.42
N PRO A 81 0.59 11.01 2.83
CA PRO A 81 0.09 9.76 3.38
C PRO A 81 1.17 8.69 3.51
N ILE A 82 1.16 7.97 4.64
CA ILE A 82 2.02 6.81 4.89
C ILE A 82 1.17 5.57 5.04
N VAL A 83 1.42 4.57 4.20
CA VAL A 83 0.78 3.25 4.27
C VAL A 83 1.80 2.23 4.77
N LEU A 84 1.65 1.70 5.97
CA LEU A 84 2.52 0.63 6.46
C LEU A 84 2.08 -0.72 5.89
N ASP A 85 2.94 -1.31 5.05
CA ASP A 85 2.71 -2.63 4.48
C ASP A 85 3.18 -3.70 5.47
N VAL A 86 2.27 -4.18 6.31
CA VAL A 86 2.56 -5.06 7.45
C VAL A 86 1.73 -6.35 7.45
N LYS A 87 0.63 -6.39 6.71
CA LYS A 87 -0.27 -7.55 6.52
C LYS A 87 -0.62 -8.25 7.82
N ARG A 88 -0.88 -7.48 8.91
CA ARG A 88 -1.23 -8.06 10.21
C ARG A 88 -2.61 -8.75 10.15
N GLY A 89 -2.71 -9.85 10.88
CA GLY A 89 -3.95 -10.57 11.10
C GLY A 89 -3.82 -11.33 12.42
N ASP A 90 -4.66 -10.98 13.39
CA ASP A 90 -4.73 -11.62 14.70
C ASP A 90 -6.12 -11.39 15.29
N ILE A 91 -6.44 -11.99 16.42
CA ILE A 91 -7.75 -11.93 17.05
C ILE A 91 -7.74 -11.07 18.32
N GLY A 92 -8.90 -10.50 18.63
CA GLY A 92 -9.19 -9.87 19.92
C GLY A 92 -8.18 -8.83 20.36
N GLU A 93 -7.68 -8.98 21.58
CA GLU A 93 -6.78 -8.04 22.22
C GLU A 93 -5.44 -7.88 21.50
N THR A 94 -4.86 -8.97 20.97
CA THR A 94 -3.57 -8.96 20.25
C THR A 94 -3.65 -8.03 19.03
N GLN A 95 -4.74 -8.06 18.29
CA GLN A 95 -4.96 -7.17 17.16
C GLN A 95 -4.99 -5.69 17.59
N GLY A 96 -5.48 -5.39 18.80
CA GLY A 96 -5.42 -4.05 19.39
C GLY A 96 -3.99 -3.53 19.63
N TYR A 97 -3.08 -4.39 20.06
CA TYR A 97 -1.66 -4.03 20.21
C TYR A 97 -1.00 -3.75 18.85
N TYR A 98 -1.34 -4.49 17.79
CA TYR A 98 -0.87 -4.17 16.44
C TYR A 98 -1.40 -2.82 15.93
N ALA A 99 -2.68 -2.52 16.18
CA ALA A 99 -3.26 -1.22 15.82
C ALA A 99 -2.55 -0.07 16.55
N LYS A 100 -2.33 -0.23 17.86
CA LYS A 100 -1.59 0.74 18.68
C LYS A 100 -0.15 0.94 18.19
N ALA A 101 0.56 -0.13 17.88
CA ALA A 101 1.93 -0.05 17.36
C ALA A 101 2.00 0.74 16.05
N ALA A 102 1.08 0.48 15.12
CA ALA A 102 1.05 1.17 13.84
C ALA A 102 0.62 2.64 13.97
N PHE A 103 -0.47 2.91 14.66
CA PHE A 103 -1.11 4.23 14.64
C PHE A 103 -0.63 5.19 15.72
N GLU A 104 -0.25 4.68 16.90
CA GLU A 104 0.22 5.54 18.01
C GLU A 104 1.75 5.61 18.09
N GLN A 105 2.47 4.50 17.82
CA GLN A 105 3.94 4.50 17.94
C GLN A 105 4.60 4.94 16.63
N LEU A 106 4.23 4.31 15.50
CA LEU A 106 4.79 4.66 14.19
C LEU A 106 4.08 5.85 13.52
N GLY A 107 2.87 6.21 13.98
CA GLY A 107 2.13 7.38 13.50
C GLY A 107 1.61 7.26 12.05
N VAL A 108 1.59 6.06 11.46
CA VAL A 108 1.20 5.89 10.05
C VAL A 108 -0.27 6.20 9.80
N ASP A 109 -0.63 6.51 8.56
CA ASP A 109 -1.99 6.91 8.17
C ASP A 109 -2.86 5.72 7.78
N ALA A 110 -2.25 4.65 7.25
CA ALA A 110 -2.96 3.42 6.89
C ALA A 110 -2.08 2.19 7.05
N VAL A 111 -2.72 1.02 7.10
CA VAL A 111 -2.05 -0.29 7.21
C VAL A 111 -2.64 -1.30 6.25
N THR A 112 -1.86 -2.31 5.86
CA THR A 112 -2.37 -3.51 5.19
C THR A 112 -2.70 -4.59 6.22
N LEU A 113 -3.84 -5.27 6.06
CA LEU A 113 -4.33 -6.31 6.96
C LEU A 113 -4.65 -7.60 6.20
N ASN A 114 -4.38 -8.72 6.85
CA ASN A 114 -4.78 -10.04 6.38
C ASN A 114 -6.18 -10.36 6.92
N PRO A 115 -7.21 -10.52 6.07
CA PRO A 115 -8.60 -10.70 6.49
C PRO A 115 -8.96 -12.17 6.80
N TYR A 116 -8.03 -13.10 6.69
CA TYR A 116 -8.29 -14.54 6.77
C TYR A 116 -8.99 -14.98 8.06
N MET A 117 -8.76 -14.26 9.17
CA MET A 117 -9.39 -14.56 10.48
C MET A 117 -10.78 -13.93 10.66
N GLY A 118 -11.31 -13.21 9.66
CA GLY A 118 -12.68 -12.70 9.67
C GLY A 118 -12.82 -11.22 10.03
N ARG A 119 -14.08 -10.75 9.94
CA ARG A 119 -14.43 -9.31 10.03
C ARG A 119 -14.17 -8.70 11.42
N ASP A 120 -14.39 -9.46 12.49
CA ASP A 120 -14.21 -8.99 13.86
C ASP A 120 -12.77 -8.56 14.16
N THR A 121 -11.79 -9.09 13.41
CA THR A 121 -10.38 -8.69 13.53
C THR A 121 -10.11 -7.26 13.05
N LEU A 122 -11.03 -6.64 12.31
CA LEU A 122 -10.92 -5.24 11.88
C LEU A 122 -11.29 -4.24 12.98
N GLU A 123 -12.14 -4.64 13.94
CA GLU A 123 -12.69 -3.74 14.95
C GLU A 123 -11.63 -2.96 15.75
N PRO A 124 -10.51 -3.57 16.20
CA PRO A 124 -9.47 -2.83 16.90
C PRO A 124 -8.85 -1.69 16.09
N PHE A 125 -8.69 -1.88 14.77
CA PHE A 125 -8.18 -0.86 13.86
C PHE A 125 -9.24 0.20 13.52
N LEU A 126 -10.52 -0.19 13.39
CA LEU A 126 -11.63 0.72 13.09
C LEU A 126 -11.90 1.74 14.20
N LYS A 127 -11.43 1.50 15.43
CA LYS A 127 -11.48 2.48 16.53
C LYS A 127 -10.70 3.76 16.21
N TYR A 128 -9.73 3.70 15.31
CA TYR A 128 -8.96 4.85 14.84
C TYR A 128 -9.65 5.47 13.60
N ALA A 129 -10.72 6.22 13.84
CA ALA A 129 -11.65 6.71 12.81
C ALA A 129 -11.02 7.57 11.69
N ASN A 130 -9.82 8.12 11.90
CA ASN A 130 -9.10 8.92 10.91
C ASN A 130 -8.05 8.13 10.11
N LYS A 131 -7.90 6.84 10.37
CA LYS A 131 -6.91 5.96 9.73
C LYS A 131 -7.52 5.12 8.61
N GLY A 132 -6.68 4.61 7.70
CA GLY A 132 -7.08 3.75 6.59
C GLY A 132 -6.68 2.30 6.77
N LEU A 133 -7.47 1.38 6.22
CA LEU A 133 -7.18 -0.06 6.22
C LEU A 133 -7.23 -0.58 4.79
N TYR A 134 -6.24 -1.36 4.39
CA TYR A 134 -6.25 -2.08 3.12
C TYR A 134 -6.23 -3.59 3.38
N LEU A 135 -7.34 -4.27 3.09
CA LEU A 135 -7.44 -5.73 3.22
C LEU A 135 -6.86 -6.42 1.99
N LEU A 136 -6.16 -7.52 2.19
CA LEU A 136 -5.70 -8.36 1.08
C LEU A 136 -6.91 -8.96 0.35
N GLY A 137 -7.21 -8.46 -0.84
CA GLY A 137 -8.24 -9.01 -1.72
C GLY A 137 -7.63 -10.02 -2.68
N VAL A 138 -6.89 -9.55 -3.69
CA VAL A 138 -6.13 -10.41 -4.62
C VAL A 138 -4.69 -9.92 -4.66
N THR A 139 -3.77 -10.77 -4.23
CA THR A 139 -2.34 -10.47 -4.23
C THR A 139 -1.69 -10.78 -5.57
N SER A 140 -0.51 -10.20 -5.83
CA SER A 140 0.15 -10.28 -7.14
C SER A 140 0.98 -11.55 -7.37
N ASN A 141 1.14 -12.41 -6.34
CA ASN A 141 1.87 -13.67 -6.45
C ASN A 141 1.00 -14.79 -7.04
N LYS A 142 1.64 -15.80 -7.60
CA LYS A 142 0.95 -16.95 -8.21
C LYS A 142 0.05 -17.71 -7.23
N GLY A 143 0.44 -17.76 -5.94
CA GLY A 143 -0.32 -18.42 -4.88
C GLY A 143 -1.66 -17.78 -4.53
N ALA A 144 -2.00 -16.61 -5.10
CA ALA A 144 -3.36 -16.06 -5.05
C ALA A 144 -4.41 -17.06 -5.55
N ALA A 145 -4.04 -17.90 -6.52
CA ALA A 145 -4.90 -18.96 -7.05
C ALA A 145 -5.24 -20.05 -6.03
N ASP A 146 -4.43 -20.24 -4.99
CA ASP A 146 -4.63 -21.32 -4.03
C ASP A 146 -5.76 -21.02 -3.02
N ILE A 147 -6.03 -19.73 -2.75
CA ILE A 147 -7.04 -19.29 -1.78
C ILE A 147 -7.92 -18.18 -2.35
N GLU A 148 -7.31 -17.03 -2.71
CA GLU A 148 -8.04 -15.78 -3.00
C GLU A 148 -8.96 -15.90 -4.22
N LEU A 149 -8.54 -16.67 -5.23
CA LEU A 149 -9.27 -16.97 -6.46
C LEU A 149 -10.04 -18.30 -6.41
N GLN A 150 -10.09 -18.96 -5.25
CA GLN A 150 -10.98 -20.12 -5.07
C GLN A 150 -12.42 -19.66 -4.93
N LYS A 151 -13.35 -20.54 -5.31
CA LYS A 151 -14.79 -20.29 -5.19
C LYS A 151 -15.39 -21.02 -3.98
N THR A 152 -16.29 -20.34 -3.30
CA THR A 152 -17.21 -20.91 -2.35
C THR A 152 -18.64 -20.63 -2.85
N GLY A 153 -19.31 -21.66 -3.37
CA GLY A 153 -20.53 -21.50 -4.19
C GLY A 153 -20.19 -20.75 -5.48
N ASP A 154 -20.94 -19.69 -5.80
CA ASP A 154 -20.78 -18.88 -7.00
C ASP A 154 -19.83 -17.70 -6.84
N ARG A 155 -19.24 -17.51 -5.64
CA ARG A 155 -18.41 -16.37 -5.29
C ARG A 155 -16.97 -16.77 -5.06
N TYR A 156 -16.05 -15.89 -5.47
CA TYR A 156 -14.64 -16.01 -5.12
C TYR A 156 -14.40 -15.62 -3.65
N VAL A 157 -13.34 -16.17 -3.05
CA VAL A 157 -12.96 -15.83 -1.67
C VAL A 157 -12.69 -14.33 -1.53
N TYR A 158 -12.00 -13.70 -2.50
CA TYR A 158 -11.76 -12.26 -2.46
C TYR A 158 -13.05 -11.41 -2.48
N GLU A 159 -14.15 -11.90 -3.07
CA GLU A 159 -15.43 -11.18 -3.05
C GLU A 159 -16.05 -11.20 -1.64
N ILE A 160 -15.80 -12.26 -0.85
CA ILE A 160 -16.19 -12.30 0.57
C ILE A 160 -15.38 -11.27 1.36
N VAL A 161 -14.08 -11.16 1.07
CA VAL A 161 -13.23 -10.11 1.66
C VAL A 161 -13.71 -8.72 1.25
N ALA A 162 -14.08 -8.54 -0.02
CA ALA A 162 -14.60 -7.27 -0.52
C ALA A 162 -15.86 -6.80 0.23
N ASP A 163 -16.74 -7.71 0.66
CA ASP A 163 -17.90 -7.36 1.50
C ASP A 163 -17.50 -6.77 2.86
N MET A 164 -16.31 -7.09 3.38
CA MET A 164 -15.83 -6.54 4.65
C MET A 164 -15.57 -5.03 4.55
N THR A 165 -15.35 -4.49 3.34
CA THR A 165 -15.18 -3.05 3.12
C THR A 165 -16.44 -2.25 3.45
N GLN A 166 -17.61 -2.87 3.47
CA GLN A 166 -18.87 -2.25 3.87
C GLN A 166 -18.92 -1.91 5.36
N ALA A 167 -18.00 -2.43 6.18
CA ALA A 167 -17.94 -2.14 7.61
C ALA A 167 -17.65 -0.66 7.89
N SER A 168 -16.85 0.01 7.02
CA SER A 168 -16.47 1.41 7.18
C SER A 168 -15.91 1.98 5.89
N PRO A 169 -16.10 3.28 5.60
CA PRO A 169 -15.45 3.98 4.50
C PRO A 169 -13.92 4.07 4.63
N GLN A 170 -13.37 3.69 5.81
CA GLN A 170 -11.92 3.59 6.05
C GLN A 170 -11.27 2.39 5.33
N VAL A 171 -12.10 1.40 4.93
CA VAL A 171 -11.61 0.10 4.45
C VAL A 171 -11.54 0.09 2.92
N GLY A 172 -10.36 -0.18 2.42
CA GLY A 172 -10.05 -0.44 1.01
C GLY A 172 -9.49 -1.85 0.82
N LEU A 173 -9.04 -2.14 -0.39
CA LEU A 173 -8.51 -3.45 -0.77
C LEU A 173 -7.12 -3.34 -1.40
N VAL A 174 -6.32 -4.37 -1.21
CA VAL A 174 -5.12 -4.64 -2.01
C VAL A 174 -5.53 -5.51 -3.18
N ILE A 175 -5.33 -5.00 -4.40
CA ILE A 175 -5.65 -5.74 -5.65
C ILE A 175 -4.42 -5.72 -6.57
N GLY A 176 -3.81 -6.88 -6.77
CA GLY A 176 -2.73 -7.07 -7.75
C GLY A 176 -3.28 -7.20 -9.18
N LEU A 177 -2.63 -6.54 -10.13
CA LEU A 177 -3.05 -6.54 -11.54
C LEU A 177 -2.41 -7.67 -12.37
N THR A 178 -1.83 -8.68 -11.75
CA THR A 178 -1.18 -9.81 -12.44
C THR A 178 -2.10 -10.99 -12.65
N ASN A 179 -3.17 -11.11 -11.88
CA ASN A 179 -4.07 -12.26 -11.86
C ASN A 179 -5.48 -11.82 -12.27
N ALA A 180 -5.87 -12.05 -13.54
CA ALA A 180 -7.22 -11.75 -14.07
C ALA A 180 -7.73 -10.33 -13.72
N ALA A 181 -6.87 -9.32 -13.85
CA ALA A 181 -7.08 -7.96 -13.31
C ALA A 181 -8.43 -7.35 -13.69
N GLN A 182 -8.86 -7.49 -14.96
CA GLN A 182 -10.11 -6.89 -15.42
C GLN A 182 -11.35 -7.57 -14.80
N GLU A 183 -11.36 -8.90 -14.68
CA GLU A 183 -12.44 -9.63 -14.02
C GLU A 183 -12.50 -9.30 -12.53
N VAL A 184 -11.36 -9.29 -11.84
CA VAL A 184 -11.27 -8.96 -10.42
C VAL A 184 -11.77 -7.54 -10.17
N LEU A 185 -11.33 -6.56 -10.96
CA LEU A 185 -11.75 -5.16 -10.82
C LEU A 185 -13.25 -4.98 -11.06
N SER A 186 -13.84 -5.67 -12.04
CA SER A 186 -15.28 -5.59 -12.35
C SER A 186 -16.17 -6.13 -11.23
N ARG A 187 -15.65 -7.07 -10.43
CA ARG A 187 -16.35 -7.68 -9.28
C ARG A 187 -16.02 -7.02 -7.94
N THR A 188 -15.08 -6.06 -7.93
CA THR A 188 -14.65 -5.36 -6.72
C THR A 188 -15.48 -4.08 -6.54
N PRO A 189 -16.07 -3.80 -5.36
CA PRO A 189 -16.81 -2.58 -5.09
C PRO A 189 -15.93 -1.34 -5.27
N ASP A 190 -16.54 -0.16 -5.50
CA ASP A 190 -15.83 1.11 -5.65
C ASP A 190 -15.34 1.64 -4.29
N VAL A 191 -14.26 1.08 -3.82
CA VAL A 191 -13.56 1.41 -2.57
C VAL A 191 -12.11 1.77 -2.86
N PRO A 192 -11.38 2.43 -1.94
CA PRO A 192 -9.96 2.72 -2.11
C PRO A 192 -9.17 1.45 -2.45
N LEU A 193 -8.29 1.53 -3.45
CA LEU A 193 -7.43 0.40 -3.81
C LEU A 193 -5.96 0.75 -3.62
N LEU A 194 -5.22 -0.20 -3.05
CA LEU A 194 -3.77 -0.27 -3.09
C LEU A 194 -3.37 -1.35 -4.09
N ILE A 195 -2.69 -0.95 -5.15
CA ILE A 195 -2.34 -1.80 -6.29
C ILE A 195 -0.84 -2.05 -6.28
N PRO A 196 -0.38 -3.22 -5.81
CA PRO A 196 1.04 -3.58 -5.82
C PRO A 196 1.46 -4.18 -7.17
N GLY A 197 2.78 -4.24 -7.40
CA GLY A 197 3.38 -5.14 -8.38
C GLY A 197 3.58 -4.59 -9.78
N LEU A 198 3.46 -3.28 -10.00
CA LEU A 198 3.84 -2.68 -11.28
C LEU A 198 5.36 -2.71 -11.50
N GLY A 199 5.75 -2.90 -12.75
CA GLY A 199 7.14 -2.93 -13.19
C GLY A 199 7.78 -4.31 -13.05
N ALA A 200 8.03 -4.78 -11.85
CA ALA A 200 8.77 -6.04 -11.63
C ALA A 200 7.91 -7.31 -11.70
N GLN A 201 6.57 -7.19 -11.60
CA GLN A 201 5.64 -8.33 -11.63
C GLN A 201 4.74 -8.34 -12.87
N GLY A 202 4.92 -7.37 -13.81
CA GLY A 202 4.20 -7.34 -15.07
C GLY A 202 2.72 -6.96 -14.95
N GLY A 203 2.35 -6.24 -13.90
CA GLY A 203 0.98 -5.76 -13.72
C GLY A 203 0.54 -4.86 -14.89
N ASP A 204 -0.66 -5.09 -15.40
CA ASP A 204 -1.21 -4.38 -16.55
C ASP A 204 -1.98 -3.13 -16.10
N LEU A 205 -1.39 -1.95 -16.31
CA LEU A 205 -2.06 -0.67 -16.09
C LEU A 205 -3.28 -0.45 -16.99
N ALA A 206 -3.33 -1.11 -18.16
CA ALA A 206 -4.45 -0.97 -19.07
C ALA A 206 -5.77 -1.47 -18.46
N ALA A 207 -5.71 -2.39 -17.50
CA ALA A 207 -6.87 -2.86 -16.76
C ALA A 207 -7.54 -1.76 -15.91
N LEU A 208 -6.81 -0.68 -15.59
CA LEU A 208 -7.34 0.46 -14.84
C LEU A 208 -8.00 1.51 -15.75
N LYS A 209 -7.74 1.46 -17.06
CA LYS A 209 -8.30 2.39 -18.02
C LYS A 209 -9.82 2.16 -18.09
N ASP A 210 -10.57 3.26 -18.01
CA ASP A 210 -12.03 3.24 -18.12
C ASP A 210 -12.74 2.35 -17.07
N CYS A 211 -12.09 2.00 -15.97
CA CYS A 211 -12.70 1.19 -14.90
C CYS A 211 -13.83 1.93 -14.13
N GLY A 212 -14.05 3.22 -14.42
CA GLY A 212 -15.18 4.02 -13.90
C GLY A 212 -15.13 4.27 -12.38
N ARG A 213 -14.01 3.98 -11.72
CA ARG A 213 -13.87 4.09 -10.27
C ARG A 213 -13.70 5.55 -9.84
N LYS A 214 -14.39 5.90 -8.73
CA LYS A 214 -14.32 7.23 -8.11
C LYS A 214 -13.47 7.21 -6.82
N ALA A 215 -13.39 6.05 -6.17
CA ALA A 215 -12.58 5.89 -4.99
C ALA A 215 -11.09 6.01 -5.32
N PRO A 216 -10.25 6.56 -4.42
CA PRO A 216 -8.84 6.81 -4.69
C PRO A 216 -8.07 5.52 -4.93
N LEU A 217 -7.16 5.58 -5.90
CA LEU A 217 -6.24 4.49 -6.25
C LEU A 217 -4.83 4.88 -5.82
N LEU A 218 -4.13 3.97 -5.16
CA LEU A 218 -2.69 4.03 -4.92
C LEU A 218 -2.00 2.93 -5.70
N ILE A 219 -1.09 3.29 -6.58
CA ILE A 219 -0.35 2.36 -7.43
C ILE A 219 1.07 2.28 -6.92
N ASN A 220 1.42 1.14 -6.30
CA ASN A 220 2.70 0.99 -5.64
C ASN A 220 3.80 0.54 -6.59
N VAL A 221 4.87 1.32 -6.64
CA VAL A 221 6.12 1.01 -7.32
C VAL A 221 7.28 1.07 -6.33
N SER A 222 8.02 -0.03 -6.21
CA SER A 222 9.20 -0.13 -5.34
C SER A 222 10.45 -0.42 -6.18
N ARG A 223 10.63 -1.64 -6.65
CA ARG A 223 11.82 -2.08 -7.40
C ARG A 223 12.08 -1.26 -8.66
N GLY A 224 11.02 -0.79 -9.33
CA GLY A 224 11.13 0.06 -10.51
C GLY A 224 11.70 1.47 -10.24
N ILE A 225 11.73 1.89 -8.97
CA ILE A 225 12.34 3.15 -8.53
C ILE A 225 13.68 2.89 -7.85
N LEU A 226 13.74 1.92 -6.94
CA LEU A 226 14.88 1.71 -6.04
C LEU A 226 16.07 1.00 -6.69
N TYR A 227 15.82 0.03 -7.60
CA TYR A 227 16.81 -0.99 -7.97
C TYR A 227 16.98 -1.17 -9.49
N GLN A 228 16.76 -0.11 -10.27
CA GLN A 228 17.07 -0.17 -11.71
C GLN A 228 18.53 0.26 -11.95
N GLU A 229 19.24 -0.50 -12.77
CA GLU A 229 20.62 -0.19 -13.18
C GLU A 229 20.62 0.52 -14.55
N ASP A 230 19.91 1.66 -14.65
CA ASP A 230 19.70 2.43 -15.87
C ASP A 230 20.39 3.80 -15.88
N GLY A 231 21.22 4.07 -14.85
CA GLY A 231 21.96 5.32 -14.69
C GLY A 231 21.10 6.53 -14.26
N LYS A 232 19.77 6.34 -14.06
CA LYS A 232 18.85 7.41 -13.68
C LYS A 232 18.82 7.61 -12.16
N THR A 233 18.43 8.81 -11.74
CA THR A 233 18.13 9.16 -10.34
C THR A 233 16.79 8.57 -9.89
N TYR A 234 16.52 8.56 -8.57
CA TYR A 234 15.20 8.17 -8.04
C TYR A 234 14.11 9.14 -8.53
N ALA A 235 14.41 10.42 -8.67
CA ALA A 235 13.49 11.42 -9.21
C ALA A 235 13.05 11.10 -10.64
N GLU A 236 14.00 10.82 -11.54
CA GLU A 236 13.73 10.51 -12.95
C GLU A 236 12.88 9.23 -13.10
N ARG A 237 13.14 8.21 -12.26
CA ARG A 237 12.34 6.98 -12.25
C ARG A 237 10.94 7.22 -11.69
N ALA A 238 10.82 7.99 -10.60
CA ALA A 238 9.52 8.35 -10.03
C ALA A 238 8.69 9.20 -11.01
N GLN A 239 9.32 10.15 -11.71
CA GLN A 239 8.67 10.94 -12.76
C GLN A 239 8.15 10.03 -13.88
N HIS A 240 8.97 9.11 -14.38
CA HIS A 240 8.57 8.16 -15.43
C HIS A 240 7.34 7.34 -15.01
N TRP A 241 7.34 6.81 -13.77
CA TRP A 241 6.20 6.04 -13.25
C TRP A 241 4.97 6.91 -13.03
N HIS A 242 5.14 8.13 -12.52
CA HIS A 242 4.06 9.10 -12.41
C HIS A 242 3.38 9.36 -13.76
N GLU A 243 4.16 9.65 -14.81
CA GLU A 243 3.65 9.91 -16.16
C GLU A 243 2.95 8.68 -16.75
N SER A 244 3.55 7.48 -16.60
CA SER A 244 2.99 6.22 -17.06
C SER A 244 1.64 5.91 -16.40
N ILE A 245 1.56 6.05 -15.09
CA ILE A 245 0.33 5.83 -14.31
C ILE A 245 -0.74 6.84 -14.72
N ARG A 246 -0.37 8.12 -14.82
CA ARG A 246 -1.28 9.18 -15.21
C ARG A 246 -1.86 8.95 -16.61
N SER A 247 -1.03 8.56 -17.59
CA SER A 247 -1.48 8.25 -18.95
C SER A 247 -2.41 7.03 -19.01
N ALA A 248 -2.32 6.12 -18.05
CA ALA A 248 -3.19 4.94 -17.98
C ALA A 248 -4.54 5.24 -17.29
N LEU A 249 -4.59 6.25 -16.40
CA LEU A 249 -5.79 6.56 -15.62
C LEU A 249 -6.64 7.68 -16.23
N TYR A 250 -6.01 8.60 -16.96
CA TYR A 250 -6.61 9.83 -17.50
C TYR A 250 -6.35 10.00 -19.00
#